data_28fd2725f01d577116915ff0fb5d62d3
#
_entry.id   28fd2725f01d577116915ff0fb5d62d3
#
_cell.length_a   1.000
_cell.length_b   1.000
_cell.length_c   1.000
_cell.angle_alpha   90.00
_cell.angle_beta   90.00
_cell.angle_gamma   90.00
#
_symmetry.space_group_name_H-M   'P 1'
#
loop_
_entity.id
_entity.type
_entity.pdbx_description
1 polymer ?
#
loop_
_entity_poly.entity_id
_entity_poly.type
_entity_poly.pdbx_seq_one_letter_code
_entity_poly.pdbx_strand_id
1 'polypeptide(L)'
;MKLRSLHKYVSLLVSVQLLLWTISGIYFSFNKIENVRGEQYYKTDAVEETVVSTNIKKVSQAFAFEVIKEETFLTPVNLELIEEAKAGSEYRGRELPLYKVVAENDKGEEINIYQNPYTGEILAIRSQQWRIWDLMWGLHIMDWNERDNIGNIFLKIFSFIALFTAATGIILFFKRR
;
A
#
# COMPACT_ATOMS: atom_id res chain seq x y z
N MET A 1 26.92 27.49 19.62
CA MET A 1 26.47 27.60 18.22
C MET A 1 25.27 28.56 18.17
N LYS A 2 25.24 29.54 17.24
CA LYS A 2 24.10 30.49 17.16
C LYS A 2 22.87 29.75 16.63
N LEU A 3 21.67 30.02 17.16
CA LEU A 3 20.39 29.38 16.77
C LEU A 3 20.19 29.33 15.25
N ARG A 4 20.55 30.39 14.53
CA ARG A 4 20.49 30.46 13.06
C ARG A 4 21.36 29.38 12.38
N SER A 5 22.56 29.16 12.89
CA SER A 5 23.49 28.15 12.32
C SER A 5 22.94 26.74 12.57
N LEU A 6 22.43 26.48 13.78
CA LEU A 6 21.78 25.20 14.11
C LEU A 6 20.58 24.95 13.20
N HIS A 7 19.67 25.91 13.12
CA HIS A 7 18.49 25.82 12.26
C HIS A 7 18.85 25.53 10.80
N LYS A 8 19.86 26.24 10.22
CA LYS A 8 20.29 26.07 8.84
C LYS A 8 20.71 24.61 8.53
N TYR A 9 21.52 23.99 9.37
CA TYR A 9 22.01 22.64 9.12
C TYR A 9 20.95 21.57 9.40
N VAL A 10 20.15 21.76 10.44
CA VAL A 10 19.04 20.85 10.76
C VAL A 10 17.95 20.91 9.68
N SER A 11 17.63 22.09 9.17
CA SER A 11 16.68 22.24 8.05
C SER A 11 17.17 21.57 6.78
N LEU A 12 18.46 21.66 6.48
CA LEU A 12 19.03 20.98 5.31
C LEU A 12 18.94 19.46 5.45
N LEU A 13 19.23 18.92 6.63
CA LEU A 13 19.11 17.48 6.90
C LEU A 13 17.67 16.99 6.72
N VAL A 14 16.69 17.74 7.22
CA VAL A 14 15.28 17.38 7.18
C VAL A 14 14.63 17.64 5.83
N SER A 15 15.19 18.56 5.01
CA SER A 15 14.54 19.02 3.77
C SER A 15 14.25 17.89 2.78
N VAL A 16 15.13 16.90 2.67
CA VAL A 16 14.95 15.75 1.76
C VAL A 16 13.71 14.95 2.17
N GLN A 17 13.57 14.65 3.45
CA GLN A 17 12.39 13.92 3.95
C GLN A 17 11.11 14.74 3.85
N LEU A 18 11.16 16.04 4.10
CA LEU A 18 10.03 16.95 3.91
C LEU A 18 9.57 16.99 2.44
N LEU A 19 10.50 16.94 1.49
CA LEU A 19 10.16 16.84 0.07
C LEU A 19 9.47 15.50 -0.23
N LEU A 20 9.98 14.39 0.28
CA LEU A 20 9.35 13.08 0.10
C LEU A 20 7.94 13.04 0.71
N TRP A 21 7.74 13.61 1.90
CA TRP A 21 6.42 13.72 2.53
C TRP A 21 5.46 14.60 1.70
N THR A 22 5.97 15.71 1.15
CA THR A 22 5.15 16.58 0.30
C THR A 22 4.77 15.90 -1.01
N ILE A 23 5.73 15.26 -1.69
CA ILE A 23 5.49 14.54 -2.95
C ILE A 23 4.50 13.39 -2.75
N SER A 24 4.71 12.56 -1.72
CA SER A 24 3.79 11.46 -1.40
C SER A 24 2.41 11.96 -0.98
N GLY A 25 2.33 13.04 -0.20
CA GLY A 25 1.06 13.67 0.17
C GLY A 25 0.28 14.20 -1.03
N ILE A 26 0.97 14.85 -1.97
CA ILE A 26 0.37 15.27 -3.26
C ILE A 26 -0.14 14.04 -4.02
N TYR A 27 0.68 12.99 -4.16
CA TYR A 27 0.29 11.76 -4.83
C TYR A 27 -0.98 11.16 -4.21
N PHE A 28 -1.05 11.04 -2.89
CA PHE A 28 -2.21 10.51 -2.18
C PHE A 28 -3.47 11.35 -2.39
N SER A 29 -3.34 12.69 -2.47
CA SER A 29 -4.48 13.59 -2.67
C SER A 29 -5.14 13.44 -4.05
N PHE A 30 -4.39 12.99 -5.06
CA PHE A 30 -4.89 12.76 -6.41
C PHE A 30 -5.31 11.32 -6.69
N ASN A 31 -4.98 10.37 -5.81
CA ASN A 31 -5.29 8.95 -6.00
C ASN A 31 -6.30 8.50 -4.94
N LYS A 32 -7.55 8.32 -5.34
CA LYS A 32 -8.61 7.82 -4.48
C LYS A 32 -8.26 6.42 -3.97
N ILE A 33 -8.44 6.20 -2.67
CA ILE A 33 -8.07 4.93 -2.02
C ILE A 33 -8.86 3.75 -2.56
N GLU A 34 -10.09 3.95 -2.98
CA GLU A 34 -10.94 2.94 -3.59
C GLU A 34 -10.28 2.39 -4.87
N ASN A 35 -9.80 3.29 -5.75
CA ASN A 35 -9.09 2.90 -6.97
C ASN A 35 -7.76 2.19 -6.67
N VAL A 36 -7.04 2.64 -5.65
CA VAL A 36 -5.81 1.99 -5.21
C VAL A 36 -6.08 0.56 -4.72
N ARG A 37 -7.18 0.35 -4.00
CA ARG A 37 -7.61 -0.98 -3.52
C ARG A 37 -8.12 -1.89 -4.63
N GLY A 38 -8.38 -1.35 -5.82
CA GLY A 38 -8.86 -2.12 -6.95
C GLY A 38 -10.39 -2.25 -7.01
N GLU A 39 -11.13 -1.39 -6.28
CA GLU A 39 -12.60 -1.45 -6.25
C GLU A 39 -13.23 -1.22 -7.62
N GLN A 40 -12.55 -0.48 -8.51
CA GLN A 40 -12.98 -0.29 -9.91
C GLN A 40 -12.99 -1.57 -10.76
N TYR A 41 -12.37 -2.65 -10.28
CA TYR A 41 -12.35 -3.93 -11.02
C TYR A 41 -13.52 -4.84 -10.67
N TYR A 42 -14.26 -4.57 -9.57
CA TYR A 42 -15.45 -5.33 -9.21
C TYR A 42 -16.66 -4.96 -10.08
N LYS A 43 -17.50 -5.93 -10.38
CA LYS A 43 -18.81 -5.72 -10.97
C LYS A 43 -19.78 -5.21 -9.90
N THR A 44 -20.60 -4.23 -10.25
CA THR A 44 -21.51 -3.54 -9.30
C THR A 44 -22.55 -4.46 -8.66
N ASP A 45 -22.84 -5.60 -9.29
CA ASP A 45 -23.85 -6.57 -8.87
C ASP A 45 -23.25 -7.78 -8.12
N ALA A 46 -21.94 -7.74 -7.77
CA ALA A 46 -21.34 -8.79 -6.95
C ALA A 46 -21.97 -8.73 -5.55
N VAL A 47 -22.93 -9.63 -5.32
CA VAL A 47 -23.55 -9.80 -4.01
C VAL A 47 -22.50 -10.37 -3.06
N GLU A 48 -22.29 -9.72 -1.92
CA GLU A 48 -21.56 -10.30 -0.78
C GLU A 48 -22.28 -11.56 -0.26
N GLU A 49 -22.27 -12.63 -1.01
CA GLU A 49 -22.54 -13.94 -0.44
C GLU A 49 -21.28 -14.42 0.25
N THR A 50 -21.19 -14.14 1.54
CA THR A 50 -20.21 -14.74 2.43
C THR A 50 -20.44 -16.24 2.44
N VAL A 51 -19.81 -16.97 1.52
CA VAL A 51 -19.78 -18.43 1.53
C VAL A 51 -18.94 -18.85 2.72
N VAL A 52 -19.59 -19.05 3.86
CA VAL A 52 -18.98 -19.74 5.01
C VAL A 52 -18.77 -21.19 4.63
N SER A 53 -17.73 -21.45 3.88
CA SER A 53 -17.33 -22.81 3.55
C SER A 53 -16.49 -23.39 4.68
N THR A 54 -17.04 -24.37 5.37
CA THR A 54 -16.31 -25.24 6.31
C THR A 54 -15.47 -26.30 5.58
N ASN A 55 -15.14 -26.07 4.31
CA ASN A 55 -14.38 -27.01 3.49
C ASN A 55 -12.90 -27.05 3.90
N ILE A 56 -12.45 -28.21 4.35
CA ILE A 56 -11.05 -28.52 4.66
C ILE A 56 -10.20 -28.64 3.36
N LYS A 57 -10.83 -28.71 2.19
CA LYS A 57 -10.18 -28.89 0.90
C LYS A 57 -10.09 -27.58 0.14
N LYS A 58 -8.91 -27.26 -0.39
CA LYS A 58 -8.71 -26.10 -1.28
C LYS A 58 -9.61 -26.20 -2.51
N VAL A 59 -10.18 -25.08 -2.95
CA VAL A 59 -10.98 -25.01 -4.17
C VAL A 59 -10.13 -25.27 -5.41
N SER A 60 -10.76 -25.74 -6.48
CA SER A 60 -10.04 -25.97 -7.74
C SER A 60 -9.66 -24.65 -8.41
N GLN A 61 -8.63 -24.68 -9.26
CA GLN A 61 -8.26 -23.54 -10.09
C GLN A 61 -9.44 -23.05 -10.96
N ALA A 62 -10.23 -23.98 -11.49
CA ALA A 62 -11.40 -23.64 -12.31
C ALA A 62 -12.41 -22.80 -11.51
N PHE A 63 -12.71 -23.21 -10.27
CA PHE A 63 -13.61 -22.47 -9.38
C PHE A 63 -13.03 -21.10 -8.99
N ALA A 64 -11.74 -21.03 -8.63
CA ALA A 64 -11.08 -19.78 -8.31
C ALA A 64 -11.14 -18.78 -9.49
N PHE A 65 -10.96 -19.27 -10.71
CA PHE A 65 -11.07 -18.46 -11.93
C PHE A 65 -12.51 -18.03 -12.23
N GLU A 66 -13.48 -18.90 -11.96
CA GLU A 66 -14.91 -18.61 -12.12
C GLU A 66 -15.34 -17.45 -11.22
N VAL A 67 -14.99 -17.50 -9.94
CA VAL A 67 -15.25 -16.40 -9.00
C VAL A 67 -14.68 -15.07 -9.51
N ILE A 68 -13.43 -15.03 -9.98
CA ILE A 68 -12.85 -13.82 -10.52
C ILE A 68 -13.65 -13.29 -11.72
N LYS A 69 -14.05 -14.17 -12.64
CA LYS A 69 -14.83 -13.76 -13.83
C LYS A 69 -16.24 -13.29 -13.47
N GLU A 70 -16.83 -13.86 -12.43
CA GLU A 70 -18.17 -13.45 -11.96
C GLU A 70 -18.14 -12.12 -11.22
N GLU A 71 -17.20 -11.95 -10.31
CA GLU A 71 -17.13 -10.77 -9.44
C GLU A 71 -16.38 -9.58 -10.08
N THR A 72 -15.52 -9.81 -11.06
CA THR A 72 -14.66 -8.76 -11.63
C THR A 72 -14.71 -8.69 -13.16
N PHE A 73 -14.19 -7.58 -13.71
CA PHE A 73 -13.95 -7.40 -15.15
C PHE A 73 -12.57 -7.93 -15.60
N LEU A 74 -11.91 -8.75 -14.75
CA LEU A 74 -10.56 -9.25 -15.01
C LEU A 74 -10.61 -10.66 -15.60
N THR A 75 -9.61 -10.96 -16.45
CA THR A 75 -9.44 -12.28 -17.07
C THR A 75 -8.30 -13.01 -16.36
N PRO A 76 -8.56 -14.06 -15.57
CA PRO A 76 -7.51 -14.82 -14.88
C PRO A 76 -6.68 -15.62 -15.87
N VAL A 77 -5.35 -15.61 -15.69
CA VAL A 77 -4.37 -16.26 -16.57
C VAL A 77 -3.64 -17.39 -15.89
N ASN A 78 -3.15 -17.16 -14.67
CA ASN A 78 -2.36 -18.15 -13.93
C ASN A 78 -2.67 -18.13 -12.44
N LEU A 79 -2.55 -19.27 -11.77
CA LEU A 79 -2.76 -19.42 -10.33
C LEU A 79 -1.53 -20.04 -9.67
N GLU A 80 -1.08 -19.43 -8.58
CA GLU A 80 0.02 -19.89 -7.73
C GLU A 80 -0.47 -19.98 -6.27
N LEU A 81 -0.07 -21.04 -5.56
CA LEU A 81 -0.31 -21.17 -4.13
C LEU A 81 0.85 -20.52 -3.36
N ILE A 82 0.52 -19.60 -2.44
CA ILE A 82 1.48 -18.98 -1.53
C ILE A 82 1.26 -19.56 -0.14
N GLU A 83 2.30 -20.16 0.41
CA GLU A 83 2.29 -20.76 1.75
C GLU A 83 3.22 -20.06 2.74
N GLU A 84 4.11 -19.19 2.25
CA GLU A 84 5.10 -18.50 3.09
C GLU A 84 4.91 -16.98 3.08
N ALA A 85 5.05 -16.38 4.26
CA ALA A 85 5.03 -14.92 4.40
C ALA A 85 6.35 -14.33 3.90
N LYS A 86 6.24 -13.22 3.15
CA LYS A 86 7.39 -12.45 2.68
C LYS A 86 7.22 -10.99 3.06
N ALA A 87 8.20 -10.43 3.76
CA ALA A 87 8.23 -9.02 4.12
C ALA A 87 8.11 -8.12 2.87
N GLY A 88 7.34 -7.05 2.96
CA GLY A 88 7.12 -6.11 1.86
C GLY A 88 6.33 -6.67 0.67
N SER A 89 5.76 -7.89 0.77
CA SER A 89 4.94 -8.48 -0.28
C SER A 89 3.61 -7.74 -0.47
N GLU A 90 2.99 -7.92 -1.63
CA GLU A 90 1.66 -7.36 -1.95
C GLU A 90 0.54 -7.97 -1.09
N TYR A 91 0.78 -9.14 -0.50
CA TYR A 91 -0.16 -9.88 0.34
C TYR A 91 0.16 -9.80 1.85
N ARG A 92 1.13 -8.96 2.25
CA ARG A 92 1.47 -8.78 3.66
C ARG A 92 0.24 -8.46 4.51
N GLY A 93 0.21 -8.96 5.75
CA GLY A 93 -0.92 -8.81 6.66
C GLY A 93 -2.13 -9.69 6.33
N ARG A 94 -2.05 -10.58 5.34
CA ARG A 94 -3.07 -11.58 5.03
C ARG A 94 -2.73 -12.93 5.63
N GLU A 95 -3.76 -13.69 6.02
CA GLU A 95 -3.59 -15.06 6.49
C GLU A 95 -3.17 -15.98 5.34
N LEU A 96 -2.28 -16.93 5.65
CA LEU A 96 -1.80 -17.92 4.69
C LEU A 96 -2.44 -19.29 4.98
N PRO A 97 -2.57 -20.18 3.98
CA PRO A 97 -2.15 -20.01 2.60
C PRO A 97 -3.07 -19.09 1.78
N LEU A 98 -2.56 -18.59 0.64
CA LEU A 98 -3.30 -17.76 -0.32
C LEU A 98 -3.17 -18.31 -1.74
N TYR A 99 -4.19 -18.17 -2.56
CA TYR A 99 -4.03 -18.18 -4.01
C TYR A 99 -3.65 -16.79 -4.50
N LYS A 100 -2.57 -16.72 -5.27
CA LYS A 100 -2.24 -15.56 -6.11
C LYS A 100 -2.66 -15.90 -7.53
N VAL A 101 -3.62 -15.14 -8.04
CA VAL A 101 -4.02 -15.25 -9.44
C VAL A 101 -3.50 -14.04 -10.19
N VAL A 102 -2.73 -14.30 -11.24
CA VAL A 102 -2.36 -13.27 -12.22
C VAL A 102 -3.53 -13.15 -13.18
N ALA A 103 -4.05 -11.96 -13.35
CA ALA A 103 -5.15 -11.63 -14.23
C ALA A 103 -4.81 -10.42 -15.10
N GLU A 104 -5.53 -10.24 -16.20
CA GLU A 104 -5.39 -9.12 -17.11
C GLU A 104 -6.69 -8.32 -17.19
N ASN A 105 -6.57 -7.00 -17.35
CA ASN A 105 -7.69 -6.14 -17.67
C ASN A 105 -7.89 -6.04 -19.21
N ASP A 106 -8.88 -5.25 -19.63
CA ASP A 106 -9.21 -4.97 -21.04
C ASP A 106 -8.07 -4.32 -21.86
N LYS A 107 -7.06 -3.76 -21.17
CA LYS A 107 -5.88 -3.15 -21.80
C LYS A 107 -4.66 -4.08 -21.83
N GLY A 108 -4.78 -5.31 -21.31
CA GLY A 108 -3.68 -6.25 -21.16
C GLY A 108 -2.71 -5.90 -20.03
N GLU A 109 -3.13 -5.09 -19.06
CA GLU A 109 -2.31 -4.79 -17.88
C GLU A 109 -2.44 -5.92 -16.86
N GLU A 110 -1.29 -6.37 -16.33
CA GLU A 110 -1.20 -7.43 -15.34
C GLU A 110 -1.63 -6.95 -13.94
N ILE A 111 -2.55 -7.69 -13.34
CA ILE A 111 -3.13 -7.41 -12.03
C ILE A 111 -3.05 -8.69 -11.18
N ASN A 112 -2.52 -8.58 -9.97
CA ASN A 112 -2.49 -9.68 -9.02
C ASN A 112 -3.75 -9.67 -8.15
N ILE A 113 -4.43 -10.82 -8.09
CA ILE A 113 -5.58 -11.05 -7.23
C ILE A 113 -5.17 -12.07 -6.17
N TYR A 114 -5.47 -11.77 -4.92
CA TYR A 114 -5.23 -12.67 -3.80
C TYR A 114 -6.56 -13.19 -3.27
N GLN A 115 -6.72 -14.52 -3.27
CA GLN A 115 -7.95 -15.19 -2.85
C GLN A 115 -7.71 -16.15 -1.69
N ASN A 116 -8.74 -16.36 -0.90
CA ASN A 116 -8.78 -17.44 0.08
C ASN A 116 -8.87 -18.79 -0.65
N PRO A 117 -7.90 -19.72 -0.45
CA PRO A 117 -7.87 -20.97 -1.18
C PRO A 117 -8.97 -21.97 -0.77
N TYR A 118 -9.71 -21.70 0.28
CA TYR A 118 -10.78 -22.59 0.76
C TYR A 118 -12.17 -22.09 0.39
N THR A 119 -12.36 -20.78 0.23
CA THR A 119 -13.64 -20.17 -0.13
C THR A 119 -13.68 -19.65 -1.55
N GLY A 120 -12.52 -19.28 -2.13
CA GLY A 120 -12.42 -18.55 -3.39
C GLY A 120 -12.61 -17.04 -3.23
N GLU A 121 -12.91 -16.54 -2.03
CA GLU A 121 -13.15 -15.13 -1.75
C GLU A 121 -11.96 -14.25 -2.16
N ILE A 122 -12.24 -13.14 -2.85
CA ILE A 122 -11.22 -12.17 -3.25
C ILE A 122 -10.85 -11.28 -2.06
N LEU A 123 -9.64 -11.46 -1.54
CA LEU A 123 -9.14 -10.73 -0.37
C LEU A 123 -8.42 -9.43 -0.74
N ALA A 124 -7.83 -9.37 -1.93
CA ALA A 124 -7.13 -8.17 -2.39
C ALA A 124 -6.88 -8.18 -3.90
N ILE A 125 -6.96 -6.99 -4.51
CA ILE A 125 -6.56 -6.74 -5.90
C ILE A 125 -5.39 -5.76 -5.89
N ARG A 126 -4.32 -6.07 -6.64
CA ARG A 126 -3.06 -5.32 -6.69
C ARG A 126 -2.67 -4.98 -8.11
N SER A 127 -2.99 -3.76 -8.50
CA SER A 127 -2.64 -3.19 -9.80
C SER A 127 -1.31 -2.43 -9.74
N GLN A 128 -0.84 -1.91 -10.87
CA GLN A 128 0.31 -1.02 -10.93
C GLN A 128 0.08 0.27 -10.10
N GLN A 129 -1.15 0.80 -10.08
CA GLN A 129 -1.50 1.95 -9.25
C GLN A 129 -1.30 1.65 -7.76
N TRP A 130 -1.68 0.44 -7.31
CA TRP A 130 -1.43 0.01 -5.93
C TRP A 130 0.07 -0.06 -5.64
N ARG A 131 0.90 -0.61 -6.55
CA ARG A 131 2.36 -0.72 -6.37
C ARG A 131 3.03 0.64 -6.21
N ILE A 132 2.61 1.63 -7.00
CA ILE A 132 3.12 3.01 -6.89
C ILE A 132 2.67 3.63 -5.57
N TRP A 133 1.40 3.45 -5.20
CA TRP A 133 0.87 3.95 -3.93
C TRP A 133 1.63 3.36 -2.73
N ASP A 134 1.88 2.06 -2.75
CA ASP A 134 2.62 1.33 -1.73
C ASP A 134 4.08 1.79 -1.61
N LEU A 135 4.74 2.08 -2.74
CA LEU A 135 6.06 2.70 -2.75
C LEU A 135 6.05 4.09 -2.10
N MET A 136 5.09 4.93 -2.48
CA MET A 136 4.94 6.27 -1.89
C MET A 136 4.64 6.19 -0.39
N TRP A 137 3.84 5.20 0.02
CA TRP A 137 3.56 4.93 1.42
C TRP A 137 4.83 4.55 2.19
N GLY A 138 5.62 3.61 1.70
CA GLY A 138 6.89 3.23 2.32
C GLY A 138 7.88 4.39 2.48
N LEU A 139 7.98 5.27 1.46
CA LEU A 139 8.76 6.50 1.53
C LEU A 139 8.19 7.49 2.56
N HIS A 140 6.87 7.60 2.64
CA HIS A 140 6.19 8.50 3.58
C HIS A 140 6.41 8.11 5.03
N ILE A 141 6.26 6.83 5.36
CA ILE A 141 6.43 6.33 6.71
C ILE A 141 7.89 5.98 7.05
N MET A 142 8.83 6.14 6.11
CA MET A 142 10.25 5.78 6.27
C MET A 142 10.47 4.30 6.62
N ASP A 143 9.60 3.45 6.11
CA ASP A 143 9.73 1.99 6.16
C ASP A 143 9.82 1.44 4.74
N TRP A 144 11.02 1.30 4.23
CA TRP A 144 11.26 0.93 2.83
C TRP A 144 11.20 -0.58 2.60
N ASN A 145 11.28 -1.37 3.65
CA ASN A 145 11.37 -2.82 3.58
C ASN A 145 10.00 -3.50 3.75
N GLU A 146 9.34 -3.25 4.86
CA GLU A 146 8.06 -3.89 5.20
C GLU A 146 6.86 -3.05 4.76
N ARG A 147 6.99 -1.71 4.81
CA ARG A 147 5.98 -0.72 4.40
C ARG A 147 4.68 -0.78 5.20
N ASP A 148 4.77 -1.19 6.46
CA ASP A 148 3.62 -1.30 7.38
C ASP A 148 3.93 -0.80 8.80
N ASN A 149 5.21 -0.62 9.16
CA ASN A 149 5.63 -0.19 10.48
C ASN A 149 5.65 1.34 10.64
N ILE A 150 4.50 1.94 10.96
CA ILE A 150 4.39 3.37 11.31
C ILE A 150 5.12 3.69 12.63
N GLY A 151 5.35 2.68 13.47
CA GLY A 151 6.03 2.84 14.76
C GLY A 151 7.56 2.90 14.71
N ASN A 152 8.17 2.92 13.52
CA ASN A 152 9.62 2.82 13.36
C ASN A 152 10.38 4.05 13.91
N ILE A 153 11.65 3.82 14.28
CA ILE A 153 12.47 4.84 14.93
C ILE A 153 12.82 6.02 14.01
N PHE A 154 12.99 5.76 12.70
CA PHE A 154 13.34 6.80 11.73
C PHE A 154 12.21 7.81 11.59
N LEU A 155 10.96 7.35 11.44
CA LEU A 155 9.79 8.22 11.36
C LEU A 155 9.67 9.09 12.62
N LYS A 156 9.85 8.52 13.81
CA LYS A 156 9.80 9.26 15.08
C LYS A 156 10.88 10.33 15.15
N ILE A 157 12.14 9.99 14.88
CA ILE A 157 13.27 10.92 14.92
C ILE A 157 13.04 12.07 13.93
N PHE A 158 12.74 11.78 12.67
CA PHE A 158 12.55 12.81 11.65
C PHE A 158 11.34 13.70 11.92
N SER A 159 10.25 13.15 12.48
CA SER A 159 9.08 13.93 12.90
C SER A 159 9.43 14.95 13.99
N PHE A 160 10.20 14.54 15.01
CA PHE A 160 10.65 15.47 16.05
C PHE A 160 11.61 16.53 15.51
N ILE A 161 12.54 16.18 14.62
CA ILE A 161 13.48 17.13 14.01
C ILE A 161 12.72 18.09 13.09
N ALA A 162 11.72 17.63 12.34
CA ALA A 162 10.87 18.46 11.51
C ALA A 162 10.07 19.48 12.35
N LEU A 163 9.48 19.03 13.46
CA LEU A 163 8.79 19.89 14.42
C LEU A 163 9.73 20.97 15.02
N PHE A 164 10.92 20.55 15.45
CA PHE A 164 11.94 21.46 15.95
C PHE A 164 12.36 22.49 14.91
N THR A 165 12.55 22.06 13.66
CA THR A 165 12.90 22.90 12.53
C THR A 165 11.81 23.95 12.27
N ALA A 166 10.54 23.54 12.25
CA ALA A 166 9.41 24.44 12.08
C ALA A 166 9.33 25.49 13.21
N ALA A 167 9.41 25.04 14.46
CA ALA A 167 9.38 25.92 15.63
C ALA A 167 10.53 26.95 15.63
N THR A 168 11.75 26.51 15.36
CA THR A 168 12.90 27.43 15.29
C THR A 168 12.82 28.37 14.10
N GLY A 169 12.24 27.96 12.97
CA GLY A 169 11.97 28.84 11.83
C GLY A 169 11.02 29.98 12.20
N ILE A 170 9.92 29.68 12.88
CA ILE A 170 8.97 30.68 13.38
C ILE A 170 9.65 31.65 14.35
N ILE A 171 10.41 31.14 15.31
CA ILE A 171 11.14 31.99 16.28
C ILE A 171 12.12 32.93 15.56
N LEU A 172 12.87 32.43 14.59
CA LEU A 172 13.83 33.19 13.82
C LEU A 172 13.17 34.27 12.92
N PHE A 173 11.96 34.00 12.43
CA PHE A 173 11.17 34.95 11.64
C PHE A 173 10.79 36.17 12.47
N PHE A 174 10.30 35.96 13.70
CA PHE A 174 9.90 37.08 14.59
C PHE A 174 11.06 37.74 15.32
N LYS A 175 12.22 37.09 15.38
CA LYS A 175 13.40 37.70 16.04
C LYS A 175 13.98 38.81 15.17
N ARG A 176 13.67 40.09 15.55
CA ARG A 176 14.29 41.25 14.92
C ARG A 176 15.83 41.12 14.95
N ARG A 177 16.48 41.53 13.85
CA ARG A 177 17.95 41.61 13.72
C ARG A 177 18.54 42.61 14.72
#